data_26e19e1018ce721a12b9bcfd5dcd279b
#
_entry.id   26e19e1018ce721a12b9bcfd5dcd279b
#
_cell.length_a   1.000
_cell.length_b   1.000
_cell.length_c   1.000
_cell.angle_alpha   90.00
_cell.angle_beta   90.00
_cell.angle_gamma   90.00
#
_symmetry.space_group_name_H-M   'P 1'
#
loop_
_entity.id
_entity.type
_entity.pdbx_description
1 polymer ?
#
loop_
_entity_poly.entity_id
_entity_poly.type
_entity_poly.pdbx_seq_one_letter_code
_entity_poly.pdbx_strand_id
1 'polypeptide(L)'
;MGFSETFGCISNIHSDDPSTWENKLFITFDIDWAHYDVLSDIIDVVERADVAAIWFVTRDSSLFEHLRANPKFDLWIHPNSNFLLAGETRKGATASEMIDRLIEIVPEAKDVRSHFTTQSSRLLEIFADKGSTHD
;
A
#
# COMPACT_ATOMS: atom_id res chain seq x y z
N MET A 1 -10.00 -18.51 -18.63
CA MET A 1 -9.37 -17.39 -17.89
C MET A 1 -7.85 -17.54 -18.01
N GLY A 2 -7.19 -16.51 -18.48
CA GLY A 2 -5.73 -16.52 -18.53
C GLY A 2 -5.10 -16.42 -17.14
N PHE A 3 -3.87 -16.89 -16.96
CA PHE A 3 -3.15 -16.81 -15.69
C PHE A 3 -3.12 -15.36 -15.13
N SER A 4 -2.87 -14.38 -15.98
CA SER A 4 -2.82 -12.96 -15.62
C SER A 4 -4.19 -12.40 -15.15
N GLU A 5 -5.31 -12.95 -15.61
CA GLU A 5 -6.66 -12.52 -15.22
C GLU A 5 -7.07 -13.00 -13.82
N THR A 6 -6.33 -13.96 -13.27
CA THR A 6 -6.54 -14.45 -11.90
C THR A 6 -6.06 -13.43 -10.85
N PHE A 7 -5.12 -12.55 -11.20
CA PHE A 7 -4.57 -11.55 -10.30
C PHE A 7 -5.31 -10.22 -10.44
N GLY A 8 -5.54 -9.55 -9.31
CA GLY A 8 -6.25 -8.28 -9.26
C GLY A 8 -5.60 -7.25 -8.35
N CYS A 9 -6.00 -5.99 -8.52
CA CYS A 9 -5.70 -4.92 -7.59
C CYS A 9 -6.88 -4.72 -6.64
N ILE A 10 -6.59 -4.49 -5.36
CA ILE A 10 -7.64 -4.28 -4.34
C ILE A 10 -8.45 -3.03 -4.66
N SER A 11 -7.85 -2.01 -5.28
CA SER A 11 -8.55 -0.80 -5.74
C SER A 11 -9.74 -1.07 -6.69
N ASN A 12 -9.78 -2.25 -7.29
CA ASN A 12 -10.86 -2.68 -8.19
C ASN A 12 -11.94 -3.52 -7.50
N ILE A 13 -11.82 -3.74 -6.18
CA ILE A 13 -12.82 -4.48 -5.41
C ILE A 13 -14.04 -3.59 -5.16
N HIS A 14 -15.20 -4.13 -5.49
CA HIS A 14 -16.50 -3.60 -5.10
C HIS A 14 -17.20 -4.65 -4.24
N SER A 15 -17.45 -4.34 -2.98
CA SER A 15 -17.97 -5.30 -1.99
C SER A 15 -19.31 -5.92 -2.37
N ASP A 16 -20.12 -5.19 -3.13
CA ASP A 16 -21.44 -5.57 -3.65
C ASP A 16 -21.38 -6.30 -5.00
N ASP A 17 -20.21 -6.40 -5.62
CA ASP A 17 -19.97 -7.13 -6.87
C ASP A 17 -18.93 -8.23 -6.69
N PRO A 18 -19.35 -9.49 -6.39
CA PRO A 18 -18.44 -10.61 -6.19
C PRO A 18 -17.52 -10.89 -7.39
N SER A 19 -17.90 -10.53 -8.60
CA SER A 19 -17.08 -10.75 -9.78
C SER A 19 -15.75 -9.99 -9.74
N THR A 20 -15.66 -8.93 -8.92
CA THR A 20 -14.46 -8.11 -8.76
C THR A 20 -13.41 -8.74 -7.84
N TRP A 21 -13.78 -9.70 -7.00
CA TRP A 21 -12.87 -10.32 -6.02
C TRP A 21 -12.99 -11.84 -5.91
N GLU A 22 -14.12 -12.44 -6.25
CA GLU A 22 -14.31 -13.87 -6.20
C GLU A 22 -13.39 -14.57 -7.23
N ASN A 23 -12.68 -15.61 -6.79
CA ASN A 23 -11.70 -16.35 -7.61
C ASN A 23 -10.50 -15.52 -8.09
N LYS A 24 -10.18 -14.42 -7.41
CA LYS A 24 -8.98 -13.61 -7.67
C LYS A 24 -7.95 -13.76 -6.56
N LEU A 25 -6.70 -13.57 -6.93
CA LEU A 25 -5.56 -13.46 -6.02
C LEU A 25 -5.08 -12.01 -5.99
N PHE A 26 -4.78 -11.53 -4.80
CA PHE A 26 -4.26 -10.17 -4.59
C PHE A 26 -2.86 -10.30 -3.98
N ILE A 27 -1.83 -9.93 -4.75
CA ILE A 27 -0.45 -9.95 -4.28
C ILE A 27 -0.12 -8.59 -3.69
N THR A 28 0.38 -8.58 -2.47
CA THR A 28 0.75 -7.36 -1.77
C THR A 28 2.18 -7.43 -1.26
N PHE A 29 2.89 -6.31 -1.33
CA PHE A 29 4.25 -6.15 -0.83
C PHE A 29 4.31 -4.99 0.16
N ASP A 30 4.71 -5.27 1.39
CA ASP A 30 5.07 -4.23 2.35
C ASP A 30 6.55 -3.90 2.14
N ILE A 31 6.84 -2.71 1.62
CA ILE A 31 8.21 -2.32 1.24
C ILE A 31 9.11 -2.17 2.47
N ASP A 32 8.56 -1.67 3.59
CA ASP A 32 9.23 -1.47 4.86
C ASP A 32 10.66 -0.89 4.73
N TRP A 33 11.67 -1.66 5.11
CA TRP A 33 13.09 -1.27 5.06
C TRP A 33 13.87 -1.96 3.96
N ALA A 34 13.19 -2.52 2.96
CA ALA A 34 13.86 -3.20 1.86
C ALA A 34 14.93 -2.31 1.22
N HIS A 35 16.14 -2.85 1.07
CA HIS A 35 17.20 -2.17 0.35
C HIS A 35 16.79 -1.97 -1.12
N TYR A 36 17.30 -0.90 -1.75
CA TYR A 36 16.98 -0.57 -3.14
C TYR A 36 17.15 -1.77 -4.08
N ASP A 37 18.29 -2.48 -4.00
CA ASP A 37 18.59 -3.61 -4.88
C ASP A 37 17.59 -4.76 -4.69
N VAL A 38 17.20 -5.04 -3.43
CA VAL A 38 16.21 -6.08 -3.12
C VAL A 38 14.84 -5.71 -3.69
N LEU A 39 14.44 -4.46 -3.53
CA LEU A 39 13.17 -3.97 -4.07
C LEU A 39 13.17 -4.03 -5.60
N SER A 40 14.27 -3.59 -6.24
CA SER A 40 14.45 -3.67 -7.69
C SER A 40 14.35 -5.10 -8.21
N ASP A 41 15.01 -6.06 -7.55
CA ASP A 41 14.97 -7.47 -7.94
C ASP A 41 13.55 -8.06 -7.83
N ILE A 42 12.82 -7.70 -6.76
CA ILE A 42 11.43 -8.16 -6.58
C ILE A 42 10.52 -7.57 -7.66
N ILE A 43 10.68 -6.29 -7.98
CA ILE A 43 9.91 -5.64 -9.05
C ILE A 43 10.14 -6.39 -10.37
N ASP A 44 11.37 -6.67 -10.73
CA ASP A 44 11.74 -7.40 -11.94
C ASP A 44 11.09 -8.81 -11.99
N VAL A 45 11.02 -9.49 -10.86
CA VAL A 45 10.37 -10.82 -10.77
C VAL A 45 8.87 -10.69 -11.03
N VAL A 46 8.21 -9.71 -10.41
CA VAL A 46 6.76 -9.51 -10.52
C VAL A 46 6.38 -9.06 -11.94
N GLU A 47 7.19 -8.19 -12.55
CA GLU A 47 7.00 -7.76 -13.94
C GLU A 47 7.14 -8.91 -14.93
N ARG A 48 8.16 -9.75 -14.75
CA ARG A 48 8.33 -10.96 -15.59
C ARG A 48 7.20 -11.96 -15.45
N ALA A 49 6.59 -12.04 -14.25
CA ALA A 49 5.41 -12.86 -14.03
C ALA A 49 4.15 -12.27 -14.67
N ASP A 50 4.18 -10.99 -15.04
CA ASP A 50 3.09 -10.23 -15.65
C ASP A 50 1.78 -10.26 -14.84
N VAL A 51 1.89 -10.13 -13.51
CA VAL A 51 0.77 -10.18 -12.56
C VAL A 51 0.50 -8.82 -11.94
N ALA A 52 -0.73 -8.60 -11.50
CA ALA A 52 -1.10 -7.41 -10.74
C ALA A 52 -0.52 -7.49 -9.31
N ALA A 53 -0.09 -6.36 -8.76
CA ALA A 53 0.45 -6.27 -7.41
C ALA A 53 0.18 -4.91 -6.76
N ILE A 54 0.10 -4.90 -5.44
CA ILE A 54 -0.06 -3.71 -4.62
C ILE A 54 1.20 -3.53 -3.77
N TRP A 55 1.76 -2.32 -3.82
CA TRP A 55 3.00 -1.95 -3.13
C TRP A 55 2.68 -0.97 -2.01
N PHE A 56 2.89 -1.39 -0.77
CA PHE A 56 2.64 -0.59 0.42
C PHE A 56 3.90 0.16 0.83
N VAL A 57 3.84 1.48 0.73
CA VAL A 57 4.97 2.41 0.83
C VAL A 57 5.11 2.95 2.25
N THR A 58 6.32 2.85 2.81
CA THR A 58 6.68 3.40 4.12
C THR A 58 7.58 4.63 4.04
N ARG A 59 8.21 4.86 2.89
CA ARG A 59 9.18 5.94 2.64
C ARG A 59 9.35 6.17 1.15
N ASP A 60 9.94 7.30 0.79
CA ASP A 60 10.25 7.62 -0.60
C ASP A 60 11.31 6.69 -1.23
N SER A 61 11.19 6.46 -2.54
CA SER A 61 12.11 5.68 -3.35
C SER A 61 12.09 6.14 -4.80
N SER A 62 13.26 6.19 -5.43
CA SER A 62 13.41 6.48 -6.86
C SER A 62 12.76 5.41 -7.76
N LEU A 63 12.40 4.24 -7.22
CA LEU A 63 11.74 3.16 -7.96
C LEU A 63 10.23 3.41 -8.16
N PHE A 64 9.64 4.39 -7.47
CA PHE A 64 8.19 4.59 -7.56
C PHE A 64 7.72 5.07 -8.93
N GLU A 65 8.52 5.85 -9.64
CA GLU A 65 8.19 6.21 -11.03
C GLU A 65 8.17 4.98 -11.94
N HIS A 66 9.07 4.03 -11.71
CA HIS A 66 9.06 2.75 -12.43
C HIS A 66 7.80 1.94 -12.09
N LEU A 67 7.43 1.84 -10.82
CA LEU A 67 6.20 1.16 -10.39
C LEU A 67 4.94 1.81 -11.00
N ARG A 68 4.88 3.14 -10.99
CA ARG A 68 3.75 3.92 -11.58
C ARG A 68 3.59 3.72 -13.08
N ALA A 69 4.68 3.42 -13.78
CA ALA A 69 4.65 3.15 -15.22
C ALA A 69 3.96 1.83 -15.57
N ASN A 70 3.81 0.92 -14.61
CA ASN A 70 3.14 -0.37 -14.84
C ASN A 70 1.66 -0.29 -14.43
N PRO A 71 0.72 -0.40 -15.40
CA PRO A 71 -0.71 -0.25 -15.12
C PRO A 71 -1.31 -1.39 -14.27
N LYS A 72 -0.55 -2.46 -14.01
CA LYS A 72 -0.94 -3.57 -13.14
C LYS A 72 -0.52 -3.37 -11.69
N PHE A 73 0.17 -2.26 -11.38
CA PHE A 73 0.68 -1.98 -10.05
C PHE A 73 -0.09 -0.84 -9.40
N ASP A 74 -0.47 -1.04 -8.14
CA ASP A 74 -0.99 0.01 -7.28
C ASP A 74 0.05 0.38 -6.21
N LEU A 75 0.21 1.66 -5.93
CA LEU A 75 0.99 2.16 -4.81
C LEU A 75 0.04 2.68 -3.74
N TRP A 76 0.20 2.17 -2.52
CA TRP A 76 -0.57 2.55 -1.35
C TRP A 76 0.36 2.91 -0.19
N ILE A 77 -0.19 3.46 0.89
CA ILE A 77 0.61 3.86 2.03
C ILE A 77 0.62 2.80 3.13
N HIS A 78 1.77 2.70 3.82
CA HIS A 78 2.01 1.75 4.92
C HIS A 78 2.55 2.48 6.15
N PRO A 79 1.70 3.28 6.85
CA PRO A 79 2.14 4.08 7.96
C PRO A 79 2.51 3.22 9.17
N ASN A 80 3.70 3.50 9.75
CA ASN A 80 4.13 2.91 11.00
C ASN A 80 3.89 3.88 12.17
N SER A 81 2.78 3.68 12.87
CA SER A 81 2.39 4.47 14.05
C SER A 81 2.67 3.75 15.39
N ASN A 82 3.33 2.60 15.38
CA ASN A 82 3.56 1.79 16.58
C ASN A 82 4.29 2.54 17.69
N PHE A 83 5.26 3.39 17.34
CA PHE A 83 5.99 4.20 18.33
C PHE A 83 5.08 5.23 19.03
N LEU A 84 4.05 5.76 18.35
CA LEU A 84 3.07 6.66 18.94
C LEU A 84 2.16 5.95 19.96
N LEU A 85 1.83 4.69 19.69
CA LEU A 85 1.05 3.86 20.61
C LEU A 85 1.86 3.50 21.87
N ALA A 86 3.18 3.41 21.74
CA ALA A 86 4.09 3.24 22.87
C ALA A 86 4.37 4.55 23.62
N GLY A 87 3.72 5.66 23.25
CA GLY A 87 3.95 6.98 23.86
C GLY A 87 5.26 7.65 23.44
N GLU A 88 5.89 7.16 22.38
CA GLU A 88 7.13 7.72 21.86
C GLU A 88 6.85 8.81 20.82
N THR A 89 7.53 9.94 20.96
CA THR A 89 7.42 11.08 20.02
C THR A 89 8.69 11.28 19.20
N ARG A 90 9.45 10.23 18.95
CA ARG A 90 10.78 10.27 18.32
C ARG A 90 10.86 11.06 17.02
N LYS A 91 9.77 11.26 16.32
CA LYS A 91 9.73 12.01 15.07
C LYS A 91 8.89 13.28 15.16
N GLY A 92 8.48 13.68 16.35
CA GLY A 92 7.68 14.87 16.59
C GLY A 92 6.35 14.91 15.85
N ALA A 93 5.90 13.75 15.31
CA ALA A 93 4.75 13.67 14.45
C ALA A 93 3.59 12.96 15.13
N THR A 94 2.38 13.44 14.85
CA THR A 94 1.14 12.73 15.14
C THR A 94 0.89 11.66 14.06
N ALA A 95 -0.04 10.73 14.31
CA ALA A 95 -0.44 9.75 13.29
C ALA A 95 -0.94 10.43 12.01
N SER A 96 -1.69 11.52 12.15
CA SER A 96 -2.18 12.30 11.01
C SER A 96 -1.04 12.88 10.17
N GLU A 97 -0.05 13.51 10.79
CA GLU A 97 1.12 14.08 10.09
C GLU A 97 1.96 13.02 9.39
N MET A 98 2.07 11.83 9.97
CA MET A 98 2.78 10.72 9.33
C MET A 98 2.04 10.23 8.08
N ILE A 99 0.73 10.13 8.16
CA ILE A 99 -0.11 9.75 7.02
C ILE A 99 -0.03 10.83 5.92
N ASP A 100 -0.08 12.11 6.29
CA ASP A 100 0.05 13.21 5.34
C ASP A 100 1.38 13.16 4.57
N ARG A 101 2.50 12.88 5.24
CA ARG A 101 3.81 12.72 4.59
C ARG A 101 3.82 11.57 3.59
N LEU A 102 3.16 10.46 3.89
CA LEU A 102 3.08 9.33 2.97
C LEU A 102 2.16 9.65 1.79
N ILE A 103 1.08 10.37 2.02
CA ILE A 103 0.20 10.86 0.94
C ILE A 103 0.94 11.86 0.03
N GLU A 104 1.85 12.68 0.56
CA GLU A 104 2.72 13.53 -0.28
C GLU A 104 3.63 12.70 -1.21
N ILE A 105 4.13 11.54 -0.74
CA ILE A 105 4.95 10.63 -1.53
C ILE A 105 4.10 9.85 -2.55
N VAL A 106 2.91 9.42 -2.14
CA VAL A 106 1.98 8.63 -2.96
C VAL A 106 0.60 9.30 -2.98
N PRO A 107 0.45 10.42 -3.70
CA PRO A 107 -0.82 11.16 -3.74
C PRO A 107 -1.96 10.38 -4.40
N GLU A 108 -1.64 9.37 -5.19
CA GLU A 108 -2.58 8.47 -5.82
C GLU A 108 -3.11 7.38 -4.89
N ALA A 109 -2.56 7.21 -3.69
CA ALA A 109 -2.97 6.18 -2.75
C ALA A 109 -4.45 6.34 -2.37
N LYS A 110 -5.24 5.30 -2.63
CA LYS A 110 -6.65 5.23 -2.22
C LYS A 110 -6.83 4.53 -0.89
N ASP A 111 -5.82 3.79 -0.47
CA ASP A 111 -5.95 2.85 0.60
C ASP A 111 -4.68 2.78 1.44
N VAL A 112 -4.83 2.21 2.62
CA VAL A 112 -3.82 2.17 3.65
C VAL A 112 -3.75 0.76 4.25
N ARG A 113 -2.55 0.36 4.62
CA ARG A 113 -2.32 -0.78 5.52
C ARG A 113 -1.42 -0.33 6.65
N SER A 114 -1.90 -0.36 7.87
CA SER A 114 -1.08 -0.06 9.03
C SER A 114 0.04 -1.10 9.21
N HIS A 115 1.25 -0.64 9.53
CA HIS A 115 2.37 -1.50 9.85
C HIS A 115 2.03 -2.43 11.02
N PHE A 116 2.34 -3.73 10.90
CA PHE A 116 1.91 -4.79 11.80
C PHE A 116 0.38 -4.92 11.97
N THR A 117 -0.41 -4.49 11.01
CA THR A 117 -1.87 -4.47 11.12
C THR A 117 -2.39 -3.79 12.39
N THR A 118 -1.61 -2.81 12.88
CA THR A 118 -1.99 -2.06 14.08
C THR A 118 -3.19 -1.19 13.78
N GLN A 119 -4.28 -1.43 14.49
CA GLN A 119 -5.53 -0.71 14.29
C GLN A 119 -6.06 -0.12 15.61
N SER A 120 -6.74 1.00 15.50
CA SER A 120 -7.59 1.57 16.53
C SER A 120 -8.71 2.37 15.86
N SER A 121 -9.84 2.56 16.54
CA SER A 121 -10.95 3.37 16.03
C SER A 121 -10.48 4.75 15.57
N ARG A 122 -9.54 5.37 16.31
CA ARG A 122 -8.97 6.68 15.97
C ARG A 122 -8.14 6.63 14.67
N LEU A 123 -7.36 5.58 14.44
CA LEU A 123 -6.62 5.45 13.19
C LEU A 123 -7.55 5.26 12.00
N LEU A 124 -8.58 4.45 12.14
CA LEU A 124 -9.60 4.25 11.10
C LEU A 124 -10.33 5.57 10.76
N GLU A 125 -10.68 6.38 11.78
CA GLU A 125 -11.24 7.72 11.57
C GLU A 125 -10.29 8.62 10.78
N ILE A 126 -8.99 8.64 11.14
CA ILE A 126 -7.99 9.43 10.42
C ILE A 126 -7.86 8.96 8.97
N PHE A 127 -7.83 7.66 8.71
CA PHE A 127 -7.75 7.12 7.35
C PHE A 127 -8.97 7.52 6.53
N ALA A 128 -10.18 7.38 7.09
CA ALA A 128 -11.41 7.81 6.43
C ALA A 128 -11.42 9.32 6.13
N ASP A 129 -11.00 10.16 7.09
CA ASP A 129 -10.90 11.61 6.91
C ASP A 129 -9.89 12.01 5.83
N LYS A 130 -8.85 11.18 5.60
CA LYS A 130 -7.87 11.37 4.53
C LYS A 130 -8.30 10.77 3.19
N GLY A 131 -9.49 10.17 3.12
CA GLY A 131 -10.07 9.66 1.90
C GLY A 131 -9.73 8.22 1.55
N SER A 132 -9.15 7.45 2.49
CA SER A 132 -8.95 6.01 2.29
C SER A 132 -10.29 5.28 2.18
N THR A 133 -10.39 4.36 1.23
CA THR A 133 -11.61 3.59 0.94
C THR A 133 -11.50 2.14 1.38
N HIS A 134 -10.28 1.64 1.60
CA HIS A 134 -10.00 0.29 2.09
C HIS A 134 -8.87 0.33 3.14
N ASP A 135 -8.88 -0.62 4.07
CA ASP A 135 -7.85 -0.84 5.09
C ASP A 135 -7.64 -2.36 5.30
#